data_927ba4f53b5a2c3baf770a8323887751
#
_entry.id   927ba4f53b5a2c3baf770a8323887751
#
_cell.length_a   1.000
_cell.length_b   1.000
_cell.length_c   1.000
_cell.angle_alpha   90.00
_cell.angle_beta   90.00
_cell.angle_gamma   90.00
#
_symmetry.space_group_name_H-M   'P 1'
#
loop_
_entity.id
_entity.type
_entity.pdbx_description
1 polymer ?
#
loop_
_entity_poly.entity_id
_entity_poly.type
_entity_poly.pdbx_seq_one_letter_code
_entity_poly.pdbx_strand_id
1 'polypeptide(L)'
;MPIDTDTIQNILAEAHAEGRTSLYEHECYGLQEAIGAEAAPASRLIPIGQRPTAADLDHLTGDKVVLKVVSPDITHKTEAKGVRIVARELGAVEAAFDLMMREVPETYAAYLENHEGEVPAALAGRRGHGLEQRVTDRIVGILLCSFMPPDAQGFATELFVGIRSTEEFGPIISAGLGGVEMELLASQTRKGAAVAIAPTGTIDGEQFFQLFRRTLSYDRLSGAMRGSRRLLADAILIECFQAYIDLANHFSAMNPDAPVHLEEVEVNPYSASGGRMAPLDGVCRFRPARRRHE
;
A
#
# COMPACT_ATOMS: atom_id res chain seq x y z
N MET A 1 -14.42 14.64 -1.07
CA MET A 1 -14.78 14.68 -2.52
C MET A 1 -15.40 13.35 -2.89
N PRO A 2 -16.32 13.28 -3.89
CA PRO A 2 -16.74 11.97 -4.41
C PRO A 2 -15.54 11.24 -5.03
N ILE A 3 -15.49 9.91 -4.87
CA ILE A 3 -14.47 9.07 -5.50
C ILE A 3 -14.71 9.00 -7.02
N ASP A 4 -13.64 8.89 -7.81
CA ASP A 4 -13.72 8.69 -9.26
C ASP A 4 -13.90 7.20 -9.57
N THR A 5 -15.17 6.76 -9.58
CA THR A 5 -15.56 5.36 -9.78
C THR A 5 -15.17 4.83 -11.16
N ASP A 6 -15.18 5.68 -12.19
CA ASP A 6 -14.86 5.27 -13.55
C ASP A 6 -13.36 4.97 -13.69
N THR A 7 -12.51 5.84 -13.15
CA THR A 7 -11.05 5.59 -13.12
C THR A 7 -10.72 4.34 -12.32
N ILE A 8 -11.33 4.15 -11.15
CA ILE A 8 -11.13 2.95 -10.31
C ILE A 8 -11.53 1.69 -11.08
N GLN A 9 -12.71 1.71 -11.72
CA GLN A 9 -13.19 0.58 -12.50
C GLN A 9 -12.27 0.23 -13.66
N ASN A 10 -11.71 1.24 -14.36
CA ASN A 10 -10.76 1.03 -15.44
C ASN A 10 -9.47 0.37 -14.94
N ILE A 11 -8.88 0.85 -13.84
CA ILE A 11 -7.69 0.24 -13.22
C ILE A 11 -7.92 -1.24 -12.89
N LEU A 12 -9.05 -1.55 -12.25
CA LEU A 12 -9.39 -2.93 -11.87
C LEU A 12 -9.66 -3.80 -13.11
N ALA A 13 -10.31 -3.25 -14.15
CA ALA A 13 -10.61 -3.96 -15.38
C ALA A 13 -9.35 -4.28 -16.19
N GLU A 14 -8.39 -3.37 -16.26
CA GLU A 14 -7.09 -3.58 -16.92
C GLU A 14 -6.32 -4.70 -16.23
N ALA A 15 -6.20 -4.67 -14.91
CA ALA A 15 -5.56 -5.74 -14.14
C ALA A 15 -6.27 -7.09 -14.35
N HIS A 16 -7.61 -7.10 -14.38
CA HIS A 16 -8.38 -8.31 -14.62
C HIS A 16 -8.19 -8.85 -16.05
N ALA A 17 -8.10 -8.00 -17.06
CA ALA A 17 -7.82 -8.39 -18.44
C ALA A 17 -6.47 -9.10 -18.59
N GLU A 18 -5.51 -8.78 -17.72
CA GLU A 18 -4.21 -9.47 -17.61
C GLU A 18 -4.28 -10.76 -16.77
N GLY A 19 -5.47 -11.17 -16.32
CA GLY A 19 -5.67 -12.36 -15.49
C GLY A 19 -5.28 -12.18 -14.02
N ARG A 20 -5.13 -10.94 -13.55
CA ARG A 20 -4.79 -10.62 -12.16
C ARG A 20 -6.05 -10.34 -11.32
N THR A 21 -5.96 -10.63 -10.05
CA THR A 21 -6.93 -10.30 -9.01
C THR A 21 -6.33 -9.42 -7.92
N SER A 22 -5.18 -8.83 -8.21
CA SER A 22 -4.49 -7.85 -7.37
C SER A 22 -3.86 -6.78 -8.23
N LEU A 23 -3.75 -5.58 -7.68
CA LEU A 23 -3.04 -4.47 -8.29
C LEU A 23 -1.55 -4.52 -7.92
N TYR A 24 -0.71 -4.02 -8.83
CA TYR A 24 0.66 -3.68 -8.51
C TYR A 24 0.71 -2.34 -7.75
N GLU A 25 1.82 -2.07 -7.08
CA GLU A 25 1.94 -0.88 -6.22
C GLU A 25 1.67 0.45 -6.95
N HIS A 26 2.15 0.61 -8.18
CA HIS A 26 1.89 1.83 -8.97
C HIS A 26 0.41 1.99 -9.35
N GLU A 27 -0.30 0.87 -9.56
CA GLU A 27 -1.74 0.87 -9.81
C GLU A 27 -2.51 1.20 -8.52
N CYS A 28 -1.99 0.75 -7.35
CA CYS A 28 -2.53 1.17 -6.06
C CYS A 28 -2.39 2.69 -5.84
N TYR A 29 -1.31 3.32 -6.31
CA TYR A 29 -1.19 4.78 -6.26
C TYR A 29 -2.25 5.47 -7.13
N GLY A 30 -2.49 4.97 -8.34
CA GLY A 30 -3.59 5.46 -9.19
C GLY A 30 -4.98 5.31 -8.54
N LEU A 31 -5.21 4.18 -7.84
CA LEU A 31 -6.43 3.97 -7.07
C LEU A 31 -6.52 4.99 -5.92
N GLN A 32 -5.42 5.26 -5.21
CA GLN A 32 -5.40 6.25 -4.13
C GLN A 32 -5.72 7.67 -4.65
N GLU A 33 -5.17 8.05 -5.80
CA GLU A 33 -5.49 9.34 -6.45
C GLU A 33 -6.98 9.40 -6.83
N ALA A 34 -7.54 8.32 -7.39
CA ALA A 34 -8.94 8.24 -7.80
C ALA A 34 -9.94 8.29 -6.62
N ILE A 35 -9.54 7.88 -5.41
CA ILE A 35 -10.36 8.07 -4.21
C ILE A 35 -10.15 9.45 -3.56
N GLY A 36 -9.33 10.31 -4.15
CA GLY A 36 -9.05 11.64 -3.62
C GLY A 36 -8.10 11.67 -2.45
N ALA A 37 -7.40 10.57 -2.16
CA ALA A 37 -6.34 10.55 -1.18
C ALA A 37 -5.21 11.46 -1.67
N GLU A 38 -4.74 12.34 -0.78
CA GLU A 38 -3.77 13.36 -1.15
C GLU A 38 -2.43 12.74 -1.54
N ALA A 39 -1.92 13.21 -2.66
CA ALA A 39 -0.53 13.12 -3.10
C ALA A 39 0.12 11.72 -2.98
N ALA A 40 -0.32 10.77 -3.81
CA ALA A 40 0.53 9.63 -4.12
C ALA A 40 1.88 10.14 -4.66
N PRO A 41 3.02 9.49 -4.31
CA PRO A 41 4.30 9.89 -4.86
C PRO A 41 4.31 9.72 -6.38
N ALA A 42 4.76 10.73 -7.13
CA ALA A 42 4.97 10.56 -8.56
C ALA A 42 5.85 9.32 -8.79
N SER A 43 5.44 8.46 -9.69
CA SER A 43 6.08 7.16 -9.88
C SER A 43 6.19 6.74 -11.34
N ARG A 44 7.18 5.88 -11.64
CA ARG A 44 7.41 5.33 -12.97
C ARG A 44 7.87 3.88 -12.85
N LEU A 45 7.10 2.94 -13.40
CA LEU A 45 7.53 1.55 -13.51
C LEU A 45 8.55 1.41 -14.65
N ILE A 46 9.68 0.80 -14.35
CA ILE A 46 10.67 0.33 -15.32
C ILE A 46 10.47 -1.18 -15.47
N PRO A 47 9.86 -1.65 -16.56
CA PRO A 47 9.59 -3.07 -16.76
C PRO A 47 10.87 -3.90 -16.84
N ILE A 48 10.75 -5.19 -16.54
CA ILE A 48 11.85 -6.15 -16.71
C ILE A 48 12.36 -6.10 -18.16
N GLY A 49 13.68 -6.13 -18.34
CA GLY A 49 14.33 -6.02 -19.64
C GLY A 49 14.55 -4.59 -20.14
N GLN A 50 14.01 -3.59 -19.45
CA GLN A 50 14.32 -2.17 -19.69
C GLN A 50 15.27 -1.64 -18.62
N ARG A 51 15.85 -0.46 -18.87
CA ARG A 51 16.71 0.26 -17.93
C ARG A 51 16.19 1.67 -17.71
N PRO A 52 16.42 2.25 -16.51
CA PRO A 52 16.07 3.64 -16.26
C PRO A 52 16.77 4.58 -17.24
N THR A 53 16.08 5.65 -17.60
CA THR A 53 16.59 6.72 -18.46
C THR A 53 16.44 8.08 -17.78
N ALA A 54 17.10 9.11 -18.29
CA ALA A 54 16.93 10.47 -17.77
C ALA A 54 15.45 10.93 -17.84
N ALA A 55 14.74 10.57 -18.91
CA ALA A 55 13.33 10.91 -19.08
C ALA A 55 12.41 10.29 -18.00
N ASP A 56 12.77 9.12 -17.45
CA ASP A 56 12.02 8.50 -16.36
C ASP A 56 12.17 9.26 -15.05
N LEU A 57 13.24 10.05 -14.90
CA LEU A 57 13.48 10.88 -13.72
C LEU A 57 12.85 12.28 -13.80
N ASP A 58 12.49 12.74 -15.01
CA ASP A 58 11.92 14.08 -15.21
C ASP A 58 10.55 14.26 -14.55
N HIS A 59 9.79 13.16 -14.39
CA HIS A 59 8.48 13.16 -13.74
C HIS A 59 8.57 13.09 -12.21
N LEU A 60 9.75 12.75 -11.67
CA LEU A 60 9.94 12.61 -10.23
C LEU A 60 10.34 13.95 -9.62
N THR A 61 9.94 14.17 -8.37
CA THR A 61 10.22 15.41 -7.63
C THR A 61 11.21 15.17 -6.50
N GLY A 62 11.83 16.26 -6.02
CA GLY A 62 12.82 16.18 -4.93
C GLY A 62 14.22 15.78 -5.41
N ASP A 63 15.13 15.59 -4.48
CA ASP A 63 16.54 15.24 -4.68
C ASP A 63 16.87 13.75 -4.55
N LYS A 64 15.88 12.96 -4.14
CA LYS A 64 15.99 11.51 -3.95
C LYS A 64 14.89 10.74 -4.67
N VAL A 65 15.21 9.52 -5.02
CA VAL A 65 14.30 8.54 -5.63
C VAL A 65 14.28 7.29 -4.76
N VAL A 66 13.09 6.73 -4.58
CA VAL A 66 12.89 5.41 -3.98
C VAL A 66 12.71 4.40 -5.12
N LEU A 67 13.54 3.37 -5.13
CA LEU A 67 13.38 2.21 -6.01
C LEU A 67 12.69 1.10 -5.24
N LYS A 68 11.68 0.48 -5.83
CA LYS A 68 10.94 -0.63 -5.22
C LYS A 68 10.77 -1.77 -6.22
N VAL A 69 11.09 -2.99 -5.80
CA VAL A 69 10.78 -4.17 -6.62
C VAL A 69 9.28 -4.35 -6.76
N VAL A 70 8.82 -4.63 -7.98
CA VAL A 70 7.41 -4.98 -8.26
C VAL A 70 7.32 -6.44 -8.63
N SER A 71 6.59 -7.19 -7.83
CA SER A 71 6.31 -8.61 -8.02
C SER A 71 5.02 -8.98 -7.29
N PRO A 72 4.17 -9.84 -7.85
CA PRO A 72 2.98 -10.35 -7.16
C PRO A 72 3.33 -11.28 -5.97
N ASP A 73 4.57 -11.79 -5.93
CA ASP A 73 4.99 -12.82 -4.97
C ASP A 73 6.05 -12.33 -3.98
N ILE A 74 6.57 -11.10 -4.10
CA ILE A 74 7.50 -10.50 -3.14
C ILE A 74 6.69 -9.58 -2.21
N THR A 75 6.18 -10.13 -1.12
CA THR A 75 5.37 -9.41 -0.13
C THR A 75 6.24 -8.68 0.90
N HIS A 76 7.41 -9.22 1.23
CA HIS A 76 8.36 -8.67 2.20
C HIS A 76 9.50 -7.95 1.48
N LYS A 77 9.20 -6.78 0.89
CA LYS A 77 10.14 -6.02 0.06
C LYS A 77 11.39 -5.58 0.82
N THR A 78 11.25 -5.21 2.09
CA THR A 78 12.37 -4.75 2.94
C THR A 78 13.36 -5.88 3.21
N GLU A 79 12.86 -7.06 3.60
CA GLU A 79 13.66 -8.26 3.87
C GLU A 79 14.34 -8.76 2.59
N ALA A 80 13.67 -8.59 1.44
CA ALA A 80 14.24 -8.89 0.13
C ALA A 80 15.27 -7.87 -0.36
N LYS A 81 15.59 -6.81 0.41
CA LYS A 81 16.34 -5.63 -0.08
C LYS A 81 15.72 -4.98 -1.33
N GLY A 82 14.42 -5.15 -1.48
CA GLY A 82 13.63 -4.68 -2.60
C GLY A 82 13.20 -3.20 -2.51
N VAL A 83 13.74 -2.43 -1.54
CA VAL A 83 13.52 -0.99 -1.41
C VAL A 83 14.87 -0.30 -1.24
N ARG A 84 15.14 0.74 -2.06
CA ARG A 84 16.37 1.54 -1.99
C ARG A 84 16.07 3.01 -2.18
N ILE A 85 16.79 3.87 -1.47
CA ILE A 85 16.70 5.32 -1.58
C ILE A 85 18.04 5.84 -2.04
N VAL A 86 18.07 6.52 -3.18
CA VAL A 86 19.28 7.08 -3.80
C VAL A 86 19.07 8.52 -4.23
N ALA A 87 20.16 9.21 -4.58
CA ALA A 87 20.07 10.53 -5.22
C ALA A 87 19.31 10.44 -6.55
N ARG A 88 18.53 11.49 -6.91
CA ARG A 88 17.84 11.57 -8.20
C ARG A 88 18.80 11.92 -9.32
N GLU A 89 19.81 11.09 -9.50
CA GLU A 89 20.84 11.16 -10.54
C GLU A 89 20.83 9.84 -11.31
N LEU A 90 20.85 9.90 -12.65
CA LEU A 90 20.73 8.71 -13.49
C LEU A 90 21.72 7.61 -13.10
N GLY A 91 22.99 7.97 -12.93
CA GLY A 91 24.03 6.97 -12.57
C GLY A 91 23.80 6.31 -11.22
N ALA A 92 23.26 7.04 -10.23
CA ALA A 92 22.91 6.47 -8.92
C ALA A 92 21.71 5.52 -9.02
N VAL A 93 20.70 5.91 -9.83
CA VAL A 93 19.49 5.11 -10.06
C VAL A 93 19.83 3.84 -10.84
N GLU A 94 20.64 3.92 -11.91
CA GLU A 94 21.09 2.76 -12.69
C GLU A 94 21.89 1.77 -11.83
N ALA A 95 22.82 2.28 -11.01
CA ALA A 95 23.61 1.43 -10.11
C ALA A 95 22.73 0.70 -9.08
N ALA A 96 21.74 1.41 -8.49
CA ALA A 96 20.80 0.81 -7.58
C ALA A 96 19.88 -0.21 -8.26
N PHE A 97 19.40 0.09 -9.46
CA PHE A 97 18.58 -0.82 -10.28
C PHE A 97 19.33 -2.12 -10.56
N ASP A 98 20.57 -2.05 -11.09
CA ASP A 98 21.38 -3.22 -11.40
C ASP A 98 21.68 -4.06 -10.14
N LEU A 99 21.88 -3.38 -9.01
CA LEU A 99 22.15 -4.05 -7.74
C LEU A 99 20.90 -4.77 -7.24
N MET A 100 19.71 -4.14 -7.32
CA MET A 100 18.44 -4.74 -6.92
C MET A 100 18.10 -5.97 -7.77
N MET A 101 18.30 -5.88 -9.09
CA MET A 101 18.03 -7.00 -10.00
C MET A 101 18.88 -8.24 -9.71
N ARG A 102 20.06 -8.07 -9.08
CA ARG A 102 20.92 -9.17 -8.64
C ARG A 102 20.61 -9.67 -7.24
N GLU A 103 20.48 -8.74 -6.28
CA GLU A 103 20.36 -9.09 -4.86
C GLU A 103 18.98 -9.53 -4.43
N VAL A 104 17.91 -8.95 -5.02
CA VAL A 104 16.54 -9.26 -4.60
C VAL A 104 16.21 -10.75 -4.75
N PRO A 105 16.49 -11.42 -5.89
CA PRO A 105 16.20 -12.86 -6.02
C PRO A 105 16.93 -13.71 -4.99
N GLU A 106 18.22 -13.48 -4.81
CA GLU A 106 19.06 -14.20 -3.84
C GLU A 106 18.56 -13.99 -2.41
N THR A 107 18.39 -12.72 -2.01
CA THR A 107 18.00 -12.36 -0.64
C THR A 107 16.60 -12.87 -0.31
N TYR A 108 15.65 -12.74 -1.25
CA TYR A 108 14.27 -13.20 -1.01
C TYR A 108 14.18 -14.73 -0.99
N ALA A 109 14.91 -15.43 -1.85
CA ALA A 109 14.99 -16.89 -1.78
C ALA A 109 15.54 -17.37 -0.44
N ALA A 110 16.61 -16.76 0.05
CA ALA A 110 17.18 -17.07 1.37
C ALA A 110 16.19 -16.74 2.52
N TYR A 111 15.44 -15.66 2.42
CA TYR A 111 14.39 -15.32 3.37
C TYR A 111 13.31 -16.42 3.43
N LEU A 112 12.79 -16.82 2.28
CA LEU A 112 11.74 -17.84 2.18
C LEU A 112 12.19 -19.23 2.66
N GLU A 113 13.46 -19.60 2.50
CA GLU A 113 14.01 -20.85 3.03
C GLU A 113 14.00 -20.90 4.56
N ASN A 114 14.07 -19.74 5.22
CA ASN A 114 13.99 -19.61 6.67
C ASN A 114 12.56 -19.35 7.20
N HIS A 115 11.60 -19.10 6.29
CA HIS A 115 10.20 -18.77 6.61
C HIS A 115 9.24 -19.61 5.76
N GLU A 116 9.31 -20.95 5.91
CA GLU A 116 8.54 -21.90 5.07
C GLU A 116 7.03 -21.65 5.06
N GLY A 117 6.47 -21.09 6.15
CA GLY A 117 5.05 -20.72 6.26
C GLY A 117 4.62 -19.52 5.41
N GLU A 118 5.57 -18.75 4.90
CA GLU A 118 5.33 -17.51 4.13
C GLU A 118 5.60 -17.67 2.63
N VAL A 119 5.93 -18.89 2.19
CA VAL A 119 6.26 -19.17 0.80
C VAL A 119 5.02 -19.02 -0.08
N PRO A 120 5.00 -18.08 -1.05
CA PRO A 120 3.89 -17.93 -1.99
C PRO A 120 3.68 -19.22 -2.80
N ALA A 121 2.42 -19.52 -3.11
CA ALA A 121 2.08 -20.74 -3.85
C ALA A 121 2.82 -20.87 -5.20
N ALA A 122 3.06 -19.74 -5.88
CA ALA A 122 3.81 -19.70 -7.14
C ALA A 122 5.30 -20.05 -7.00
N LEU A 123 5.86 -19.96 -5.79
CA LEU A 123 7.26 -20.24 -5.46
C LEU A 123 7.44 -21.58 -4.73
N ALA A 124 6.35 -22.23 -4.33
CA ALA A 124 6.38 -23.46 -3.56
C ALA A 124 7.12 -24.60 -4.28
N GLY A 125 7.73 -25.49 -3.48
CA GLY A 125 8.41 -26.70 -3.98
C GLY A 125 9.75 -26.44 -4.66
N ARG A 126 10.33 -25.25 -4.56
CA ARG A 126 11.66 -24.88 -5.06
C ARG A 126 12.59 -24.52 -3.91
N ARG A 127 13.89 -24.75 -4.11
CA ARG A 127 14.95 -24.41 -3.15
C ARG A 127 16.22 -23.99 -3.87
N GLY A 128 17.11 -23.27 -3.19
CA GLY A 128 18.39 -22.82 -3.71
C GLY A 128 18.27 -22.05 -5.02
N HIS A 129 19.18 -22.28 -5.92
CA HIS A 129 19.23 -21.58 -7.22
C HIS A 129 17.94 -21.72 -8.06
N GLY A 130 17.20 -22.82 -7.91
CA GLY A 130 15.90 -23.00 -8.58
C GLY A 130 14.80 -22.08 -8.00
N LEU A 131 14.90 -21.71 -6.72
CA LEU A 131 14.02 -20.73 -6.11
C LEU A 131 14.40 -19.30 -6.52
N GLU A 132 15.71 -18.96 -6.52
CA GLU A 132 16.21 -17.67 -7.00
C GLU A 132 15.76 -17.37 -8.43
N GLN A 133 15.92 -18.34 -9.34
CA GLN A 133 15.48 -18.19 -10.72
C GLN A 133 13.97 -17.96 -10.79
N ARG A 134 13.19 -18.70 -10.00
CA ARG A 134 11.73 -18.54 -9.97
C ARG A 134 11.32 -17.17 -9.41
N VAL A 135 12.01 -16.65 -8.39
CA VAL A 135 11.81 -15.28 -7.90
C VAL A 135 12.12 -14.26 -9.00
N THR A 136 13.23 -14.43 -9.72
CA THR A 136 13.60 -13.58 -10.85
C THR A 136 12.51 -13.53 -11.90
N ASP A 137 11.96 -14.70 -12.29
CA ASP A 137 10.90 -14.81 -13.30
C ASP A 137 9.57 -14.15 -12.87
N ARG A 138 9.43 -13.85 -11.57
CA ARG A 138 8.24 -13.21 -11.01
C ARG A 138 8.41 -11.70 -10.78
N ILE A 139 9.58 -11.14 -11.01
CA ILE A 139 9.80 -9.69 -10.98
C ILE A 139 9.20 -9.08 -12.26
N VAL A 140 8.29 -8.14 -12.08
CA VAL A 140 7.64 -7.38 -13.17
C VAL A 140 8.53 -6.20 -13.59
N GLY A 141 9.23 -5.61 -12.64
CA GLY A 141 10.11 -4.46 -12.85
C GLY A 141 10.51 -3.79 -11.54
N ILE A 142 11.09 -2.62 -11.68
CA ILE A 142 11.43 -1.73 -10.57
C ILE A 142 10.61 -0.45 -10.69
N LEU A 143 9.88 -0.10 -9.64
CA LEU A 143 9.14 1.14 -9.53
C LEU A 143 10.04 2.24 -8.98
N LEU A 144 10.19 3.32 -9.74
CA LEU A 144 10.84 4.55 -9.30
C LEU A 144 9.76 5.47 -8.70
N CYS A 145 9.97 5.95 -7.48
CA CYS A 145 9.03 6.87 -6.82
C CYS A 145 9.76 8.11 -6.31
N SER A 146 9.08 9.25 -6.33
CA SER A 146 9.54 10.43 -5.60
C SER A 146 9.69 10.09 -4.12
N PHE A 147 10.80 10.49 -3.51
CA PHE A 147 10.96 10.34 -2.06
C PHE A 147 10.07 11.34 -1.33
N MET A 148 9.21 10.85 -0.46
CA MET A 148 8.34 11.67 0.38
C MET A 148 8.98 11.83 1.76
N PRO A 149 9.60 12.99 2.05
CA PRO A 149 10.25 13.21 3.34
C PRO A 149 9.20 13.22 4.46
N PRO A 150 9.36 12.42 5.52
CA PRO A 150 8.40 12.42 6.62
C PRO A 150 8.51 13.70 7.45
N ASP A 151 7.36 14.26 7.86
CA ASP A 151 7.29 15.46 8.73
C ASP A 151 7.81 15.18 10.16
N ALA A 152 7.81 13.90 10.55
CA ALA A 152 8.38 13.44 11.82
C ALA A 152 8.95 12.04 11.65
N GLN A 153 9.92 11.71 12.49
CA GLN A 153 10.51 10.37 12.58
C GLN A 153 10.27 9.79 13.97
N GLY A 154 10.41 8.47 14.07
CA GLY A 154 10.30 7.73 15.31
C GLY A 154 8.93 7.08 15.50
N PHE A 155 8.67 6.67 16.73
CA PHE A 155 7.52 5.86 17.11
C PHE A 155 6.17 6.48 16.71
N ALA A 156 5.29 5.66 16.15
CA ALA A 156 3.90 5.98 15.82
C ALA A 156 3.72 7.15 14.84
N THR A 157 4.69 7.39 13.94
CA THR A 157 4.60 8.43 12.90
C THR A 157 3.98 7.94 11.61
N GLU A 158 3.78 6.65 11.51
CA GLU A 158 3.18 5.97 10.36
C GLU A 158 1.78 5.45 10.71
N LEU A 159 0.90 5.52 9.73
CA LEU A 159 -0.50 5.12 9.86
C LEU A 159 -0.80 4.04 8.81
N PHE A 160 -1.60 3.03 9.17
CA PHE A 160 -2.26 2.23 8.17
C PHE A 160 -3.75 2.60 8.07
N VAL A 161 -4.29 2.54 6.86
CA VAL A 161 -5.73 2.61 6.59
C VAL A 161 -6.06 1.51 5.59
N GLY A 162 -7.09 0.74 5.88
CA GLY A 162 -7.51 -0.34 5.00
C GLY A 162 -8.99 -0.67 5.10
N ILE A 163 -9.47 -1.31 4.06
CA ILE A 163 -10.79 -1.96 4.02
C ILE A 163 -10.61 -3.44 3.73
N ARG A 164 -11.46 -4.26 4.31
CA ARG A 164 -11.51 -5.70 4.06
C ARG A 164 -12.96 -6.16 3.99
N SER A 165 -13.27 -7.00 3.01
CA SER A 165 -14.57 -7.67 2.93
C SER A 165 -14.64 -8.82 3.93
N THR A 166 -15.72 -8.88 4.71
CA THR A 166 -16.02 -9.98 5.64
C THR A 166 -17.37 -10.60 5.31
N GLU A 167 -17.55 -11.87 5.63
CA GLU A 167 -18.82 -12.58 5.38
C GLU A 167 -19.91 -12.13 6.35
N GLU A 168 -19.55 -11.83 7.61
CA GLU A 168 -20.52 -11.52 8.66
C GLU A 168 -20.97 -10.04 8.65
N PHE A 169 -20.05 -9.11 8.36
CA PHE A 169 -20.29 -7.67 8.50
C PHE A 169 -20.26 -6.91 7.18
N GLY A 170 -20.03 -7.62 6.03
CA GLY A 170 -19.70 -6.95 4.79
C GLY A 170 -18.32 -6.28 4.85
N PRO A 171 -18.12 -5.17 4.11
CA PRO A 171 -16.84 -4.46 4.17
C PRO A 171 -16.67 -3.74 5.51
N ILE A 172 -15.47 -3.83 6.06
CA ILE A 172 -15.04 -3.12 7.27
C ILE A 172 -13.91 -2.16 6.90
N ILE A 173 -13.86 -1.01 7.59
CA ILE A 173 -12.71 -0.11 7.58
C ILE A 173 -11.90 -0.31 8.85
N SER A 174 -10.58 -0.25 8.71
CA SER A 174 -9.63 -0.27 9.83
C SER A 174 -8.56 0.80 9.66
N ALA A 175 -8.15 1.44 10.76
CA ALA A 175 -7.05 2.40 10.77
C ALA A 175 -6.34 2.37 12.13
N GLY A 176 -5.02 2.53 12.10
CA GLY A 176 -4.19 2.46 13.31
C GLY A 176 -2.73 2.74 13.02
N LEU A 177 -1.87 2.32 13.95
CA LEU A 177 -0.43 2.39 13.77
C LEU A 177 -0.02 1.60 12.52
N GLY A 178 0.79 2.21 11.66
CA GLY A 178 1.40 1.58 10.50
C GLY A 178 2.85 1.17 10.74
N GLY A 179 3.44 0.56 9.70
CA GLY A 179 4.82 0.11 9.72
C GLY A 179 5.05 -1.15 10.56
N VAL A 180 6.32 -1.49 10.73
CA VAL A 180 6.77 -2.74 11.39
C VAL A 180 6.42 -2.78 12.88
N GLU A 181 6.15 -1.62 13.49
CA GLU A 181 5.88 -1.50 14.94
C GLU A 181 4.47 -1.96 15.32
N MET A 182 3.56 -2.09 14.33
CA MET A 182 2.15 -2.40 14.58
C MET A 182 1.96 -3.77 15.24
N GLU A 183 2.65 -4.80 14.77
CA GLU A 183 2.51 -6.17 15.28
C GLU A 183 2.98 -6.29 16.74
N LEU A 184 4.10 -5.64 17.07
CA LEU A 184 4.65 -5.64 18.41
C LEU A 184 3.72 -4.96 19.40
N LEU A 185 3.09 -3.86 19.00
CA LEU A 185 2.22 -3.05 19.85
C LEU A 185 0.81 -3.58 19.97
N ALA A 186 0.26 -4.16 18.90
CA ALA A 186 -1.07 -4.77 18.95
C ALA A 186 -1.16 -5.87 20.01
N SER A 187 -0.04 -6.59 20.24
CA SER A 187 0.04 -7.63 21.27
C SER A 187 0.15 -7.09 22.72
N GLN A 188 0.57 -5.84 22.89
CA GLN A 188 0.89 -5.24 24.20
C GLN A 188 -0.06 -4.12 24.63
N THR A 189 -0.95 -3.65 23.73
CA THR A 189 -1.85 -2.53 24.01
C THR A 189 -3.25 -3.00 24.42
N ARG A 190 -4.00 -2.11 25.11
CA ARG A 190 -5.42 -2.33 25.40
C ARG A 190 -6.19 -2.53 24.09
N LYS A 191 -7.14 -3.48 24.07
CA LYS A 191 -8.08 -3.64 22.95
C LYS A 191 -8.69 -2.30 22.54
N GLY A 192 -8.59 -1.95 21.26
CA GLY A 192 -9.10 -0.70 20.70
C GLY A 192 -8.16 0.51 20.80
N ALA A 193 -7.00 0.39 21.47
CA ALA A 193 -6.02 1.48 21.50
C ALA A 193 -5.04 1.46 20.32
N ALA A 194 -4.81 0.30 19.69
CA ALA A 194 -3.94 0.18 18.54
C ALA A 194 -4.67 0.46 17.22
N VAL A 195 -5.92 0.01 17.09
CA VAL A 195 -6.68 0.01 15.83
C VAL A 195 -8.14 0.38 16.08
N ALA A 196 -8.68 1.28 15.26
CA ALA A 196 -10.12 1.51 15.11
C ALA A 196 -10.65 0.61 13.99
N ILE A 197 -11.80 -0.02 14.21
CA ILE A 197 -12.45 -0.91 13.23
C ILE A 197 -13.96 -0.66 13.27
N ALA A 198 -14.59 -0.58 12.09
CA ALA A 198 -16.06 -0.48 11.98
C ALA A 198 -16.56 -1.03 10.63
N PRO A 199 -17.84 -1.53 10.56
CA PRO A 199 -18.50 -1.84 9.30
C PRO A 199 -18.80 -0.57 8.49
N THR A 200 -18.44 -0.55 7.20
CA THR A 200 -18.60 0.66 6.36
C THR A 200 -20.04 0.99 6.03
N GLY A 201 -20.94 0.02 6.03
CA GLY A 201 -22.36 0.21 5.72
C GLY A 201 -23.15 0.96 6.80
N THR A 202 -22.57 1.20 7.98
CA THR A 202 -23.26 1.80 9.14
C THR A 202 -22.56 3.00 9.73
N ILE A 203 -21.49 3.49 9.10
CA ILE A 203 -20.64 4.55 9.62
C ILE A 203 -20.20 5.47 8.49
N ASP A 204 -20.00 6.75 8.77
CA ASP A 204 -19.35 7.72 7.89
C ASP A 204 -17.95 8.09 8.38
N GLY A 205 -17.23 8.91 7.60
CA GLY A 205 -15.86 9.32 7.91
C GLY A 205 -15.72 10.06 9.23
N GLU A 206 -16.68 10.93 9.58
CA GLU A 206 -16.69 11.67 10.85
C GLU A 206 -16.92 10.71 12.02
N GLN A 207 -17.86 9.81 11.92
CA GLN A 207 -18.16 8.83 12.95
C GLN A 207 -16.99 7.85 13.15
N PHE A 208 -16.36 7.41 12.05
CA PHE A 208 -15.17 6.57 12.15
C PHE A 208 -13.99 7.33 12.77
N PHE A 209 -13.82 8.60 12.44
CA PHE A 209 -12.81 9.46 13.06
C PHE A 209 -13.00 9.56 14.58
N GLN A 210 -14.23 9.58 15.10
CA GLN A 210 -14.48 9.57 16.55
C GLN A 210 -14.02 8.26 17.23
N LEU A 211 -14.02 7.13 16.50
CA LEU A 211 -13.41 5.88 16.98
C LEU A 211 -11.87 5.97 16.91
N PHE A 212 -11.33 6.46 15.79
CA PHE A 212 -9.89 6.60 15.58
C PHE A 212 -9.22 7.53 16.59
N ARG A 213 -9.90 8.58 17.05
CA ARG A 213 -9.42 9.51 18.11
C ARG A 213 -9.08 8.83 19.43
N ARG A 214 -9.47 7.58 19.64
CA ARG A 214 -9.16 6.80 20.85
C ARG A 214 -7.89 5.97 20.70
N THR A 215 -7.24 6.03 19.55
CA THR A 215 -6.03 5.25 19.26
C THR A 215 -4.75 6.05 19.57
N LEU A 216 -3.67 5.32 19.82
CA LEU A 216 -2.33 5.89 19.99
C LEU A 216 -1.86 6.64 18.74
N SER A 217 -2.28 6.18 17.56
CA SER A 217 -1.99 6.87 16.29
C SER A 217 -2.52 8.30 16.29
N TYR A 218 -3.76 8.51 16.73
CA TYR A 218 -4.32 9.85 16.81
C TYR A 218 -3.59 10.72 17.82
N ASP A 219 -3.26 10.20 19.01
CA ASP A 219 -2.50 10.96 20.01
C ASP A 219 -1.17 11.47 19.42
N ARG A 220 -0.53 10.68 18.59
CA ARG A 220 0.72 11.07 17.92
C ARG A 220 0.48 12.10 16.81
N LEU A 221 -0.48 11.83 15.92
CA LEU A 221 -0.77 12.67 14.74
C LEU A 221 -1.36 14.03 15.14
N SER A 222 -2.17 14.09 16.19
CA SER A 222 -2.77 15.31 16.71
C SER A 222 -1.82 16.18 17.52
N GLY A 223 -0.65 15.64 17.92
CA GLY A 223 0.29 16.34 18.80
C GLY A 223 -0.10 16.29 20.28
N ALA A 224 -1.01 15.40 20.70
CA ALA A 224 -1.41 15.24 22.10
C ALA A 224 -0.31 14.60 22.97
N MET A 225 0.61 13.84 22.36
CA MET A 225 1.74 13.26 23.09
C MET A 225 2.74 14.35 23.50
N ARG A 226 3.28 14.22 24.73
CA ARG A 226 4.27 15.17 25.27
C ARG A 226 5.48 15.31 24.34
N GLY A 227 5.78 16.54 23.94
CA GLY A 227 6.91 16.88 23.06
C GLY A 227 6.65 16.63 21.57
N SER A 228 5.43 16.23 21.18
CA SER A 228 5.03 16.12 19.79
C SER A 228 4.33 17.39 19.28
N ARG A 229 4.38 17.60 17.96
CA ARG A 229 3.58 18.60 17.27
C ARG A 229 2.49 17.91 16.47
N ARG A 230 1.43 18.63 16.11
CA ARG A 230 0.43 18.13 15.17
C ARG A 230 1.08 17.88 13.81
N LEU A 231 0.84 16.70 13.26
CA LEU A 231 1.34 16.29 11.94
C LEU A 231 0.26 16.40 10.88
N LEU A 232 -0.99 16.04 11.20
CA LEU A 232 -2.12 16.05 10.28
C LEU A 232 -3.31 16.81 10.89
N ALA A 233 -4.05 17.52 10.05
CA ALA A 233 -5.32 18.10 10.43
C ALA A 233 -6.40 17.01 10.50
N ASP A 234 -7.39 17.18 11.41
CA ASP A 234 -8.48 16.22 11.58
C ASP A 234 -9.30 16.06 10.30
N ALA A 235 -9.50 17.16 9.54
CA ALA A 235 -10.22 17.14 8.26
C ALA A 235 -9.59 16.18 7.24
N ILE A 236 -8.26 16.12 7.16
CA ILE A 236 -7.54 15.21 6.24
C ILE A 236 -7.83 13.75 6.60
N LEU A 237 -7.84 13.41 7.88
CA LEU A 237 -8.16 12.07 8.36
C LEU A 237 -9.62 11.71 8.06
N ILE A 238 -10.55 12.63 8.31
CA ILE A 238 -11.99 12.43 8.05
C ILE A 238 -12.23 12.21 6.57
N GLU A 239 -11.65 13.04 5.69
CA GLU A 239 -11.76 12.93 4.24
C GLU A 239 -11.19 11.59 3.74
N CYS A 240 -10.03 11.18 4.24
CA CYS A 240 -9.43 9.88 3.91
C CYS A 240 -10.34 8.73 4.32
N PHE A 241 -10.85 8.73 5.55
CA PHE A 241 -11.74 7.65 6.02
C PHE A 241 -13.05 7.60 5.22
N GLN A 242 -13.63 8.77 4.89
CA GLN A 242 -14.82 8.82 4.04
C GLN A 242 -14.56 8.23 2.67
N ALA A 243 -13.42 8.55 2.04
CA ALA A 243 -13.04 8.02 0.74
C ALA A 243 -12.92 6.49 0.74
N TYR A 244 -12.31 5.91 1.79
CA TYR A 244 -12.24 4.45 1.95
C TYR A 244 -13.60 3.81 2.19
N ILE A 245 -14.48 4.46 2.95
CA ILE A 245 -15.85 4.00 3.19
C ILE A 245 -16.64 4.01 1.89
N ASP A 246 -16.57 5.09 1.11
CA ASP A 246 -17.25 5.20 -0.19
C ASP A 246 -16.74 4.15 -1.19
N LEU A 247 -15.41 3.95 -1.25
CA LEU A 247 -14.79 2.91 -2.06
C LEU A 247 -15.31 1.52 -1.69
N ALA A 248 -15.30 1.20 -0.39
CA ALA A 248 -15.75 -0.08 0.12
C ALA A 248 -17.23 -0.35 -0.19
N ASN A 249 -18.09 0.64 0.03
CA ASN A 249 -19.51 0.50 -0.20
C ASN A 249 -19.84 0.40 -1.70
N HIS A 250 -19.13 1.15 -2.56
CA HIS A 250 -19.37 1.13 -4.00
C HIS A 250 -18.94 -0.21 -4.63
N PHE A 251 -17.74 -0.73 -4.27
CA PHE A 251 -17.18 -1.95 -4.86
C PHE A 251 -17.31 -3.18 -3.94
N SER A 252 -18.46 -3.35 -3.31
CA SER A 252 -18.74 -4.48 -2.43
C SER A 252 -19.82 -5.41 -2.98
N ALA A 253 -19.86 -6.64 -2.44
CA ALA A 253 -20.94 -7.58 -2.74
C ALA A 253 -22.33 -7.11 -2.26
N MET A 254 -22.40 -6.06 -1.43
CA MET A 254 -23.64 -5.42 -0.98
C MET A 254 -24.21 -4.48 -2.04
N ASN A 255 -23.37 -4.00 -2.97
CA ASN A 255 -23.83 -3.24 -4.13
C ASN A 255 -24.06 -4.21 -5.32
N PRO A 256 -25.31 -4.47 -5.72
CA PRO A 256 -25.63 -5.43 -6.78
C PRO A 256 -25.13 -4.99 -8.16
N ASP A 257 -24.85 -3.69 -8.34
CA ASP A 257 -24.42 -3.10 -9.60
C ASP A 257 -22.89 -3.01 -9.71
N ALA A 258 -22.16 -3.39 -8.66
CA ALA A 258 -20.69 -3.38 -8.67
C ALA A 258 -20.16 -4.44 -9.66
N PRO A 259 -19.37 -4.05 -10.67
CA PRO A 259 -18.80 -5.00 -11.64
C PRO A 259 -17.66 -5.84 -11.05
N VAL A 260 -17.06 -5.35 -9.98
CA VAL A 260 -15.95 -5.95 -9.26
C VAL A 260 -16.17 -5.77 -7.76
N HIS A 261 -15.78 -6.77 -6.99
CA HIS A 261 -15.82 -6.70 -5.53
C HIS A 261 -14.39 -6.60 -4.97
N LEU A 262 -14.13 -5.55 -4.22
CA LEU A 262 -12.89 -5.41 -3.46
C LEU A 262 -12.91 -6.39 -2.28
N GLU A 263 -11.85 -7.17 -2.15
CA GLU A 263 -11.63 -8.07 -1.01
C GLU A 263 -10.79 -7.39 0.06
N GLU A 264 -9.80 -6.62 -0.38
CA GLU A 264 -8.86 -5.91 0.48
C GLU A 264 -8.29 -4.70 -0.26
N VAL A 265 -8.27 -3.55 0.39
CA VAL A 265 -7.45 -2.40 -0.01
C VAL A 265 -6.80 -1.86 1.26
N GLU A 266 -5.49 -1.79 1.28
CA GLU A 266 -4.73 -1.30 2.42
C GLU A 266 -3.56 -0.43 1.94
N VAL A 267 -3.32 0.65 2.64
CA VAL A 267 -2.06 1.40 2.58
C VAL A 267 -1.37 1.30 3.93
N ASN A 268 -0.17 0.76 3.92
CA ASN A 268 0.67 0.56 5.10
C ASN A 268 2.16 0.62 4.72
N PRO A 269 2.82 1.75 5.01
CA PRO A 269 2.30 2.88 5.76
C PRO A 269 1.80 4.05 4.91
N TYR A 270 0.93 4.86 5.49
CA TYR A 270 0.86 6.29 5.20
C TYR A 270 1.87 7.04 6.07
N SER A 271 2.57 8.01 5.48
CA SER A 271 3.42 8.94 6.21
C SER A 271 2.89 10.37 6.12
N ALA A 272 3.01 11.13 7.19
CA ALA A 272 2.76 12.56 7.12
C ALA A 272 3.94 13.25 6.41
N SER A 273 3.68 13.92 5.29
CA SER A 273 4.67 14.63 4.48
C SER A 273 4.10 15.94 3.98
N GLY A 274 4.69 17.06 4.41
CA GLY A 274 4.18 18.40 4.10
C GLY A 274 2.76 18.65 4.62
N GLY A 275 2.39 18.05 5.76
CA GLY A 275 1.05 18.11 6.35
C GLY A 275 -0.02 17.32 5.59
N ARG A 276 0.36 16.43 4.68
CA ARG A 276 -0.51 15.56 3.88
C ARG A 276 -0.26 14.09 4.20
N MET A 277 -1.21 13.23 3.86
CA MET A 277 -1.05 11.79 3.94
C MET A 277 -0.44 11.25 2.64
N ALA A 278 0.83 10.83 2.69
CA ALA A 278 1.52 10.21 1.57
C ALA A 278 1.43 8.68 1.67
N PRO A 279 0.77 7.97 0.73
CA PRO A 279 0.79 6.51 0.69
C PRO A 279 2.17 6.03 0.26
N LEU A 280 2.80 5.17 1.05
CA LEU A 280 4.15 4.69 0.75
C LEU A 280 4.19 3.23 0.30
N ASP A 281 3.18 2.45 0.61
CA ASP A 281 2.98 1.10 0.09
C ASP A 281 1.48 0.80 0.08
N GLY A 282 1.02 0.05 -0.93
CA GLY A 282 -0.39 -0.27 -1.09
C GLY A 282 -0.63 -1.69 -1.59
N VAL A 283 -1.68 -2.29 -1.06
CA VAL A 283 -2.21 -3.58 -1.50
C VAL A 283 -3.66 -3.39 -1.93
N CYS A 284 -4.02 -3.96 -3.06
CA CYS A 284 -5.41 -4.08 -3.48
C CYS A 284 -5.65 -5.49 -4.02
N ARG A 285 -6.66 -6.17 -3.47
CA ARG A 285 -7.16 -7.47 -3.94
C ARG A 285 -8.63 -7.35 -4.27
N PHE A 286 -9.01 -7.96 -5.36
CA PHE A 286 -10.37 -7.90 -5.87
C PHE A 286 -10.76 -9.20 -6.57
N ARG A 287 -12.06 -9.38 -6.77
CA ARG A 287 -12.62 -10.47 -7.59
C ARG A 287 -13.69 -9.92 -8.53
N PRO A 288 -13.89 -10.52 -9.71
CA PRO A 288 -15.03 -10.19 -10.56
C PRO A 288 -16.34 -10.43 -9.80
N ALA A 289 -17.31 -9.56 -10.01
CA ALA A 289 -18.67 -9.85 -9.54
C ALA A 289 -19.19 -11.11 -10.25
N ARG A 290 -19.81 -12.02 -9.51
CA ARG A 290 -20.46 -13.17 -10.13
C ARG A 290 -21.62 -12.64 -10.96
N ARG A 291 -21.61 -12.87 -12.28
CA ARG A 291 -22.78 -12.62 -13.11
C ARG A 291 -23.94 -13.40 -12.51
N ARG A 292 -25.02 -12.73 -12.14
CA ARG A 292 -26.27 -13.41 -11.85
C ARG A 292 -26.65 -14.12 -13.15
N HIS A 293 -26.66 -15.45 -13.16
CA HIS A 293 -27.29 -16.19 -14.25
C HIS A 293 -28.77 -15.82 -14.17
N GLU A 294 -29.29 -15.19 -15.22
CA GLU A 294 -30.71 -15.01 -15.48
C GLU A 294 -31.38 -16.38 -15.63
#